data_49f737c568652b76336f6f6c3bf3d638
#
_entry.id   49f737c568652b76336f6f6c3bf3d638
#
_cell.length_a   1.000
_cell.length_b   1.000
_cell.length_c   1.000
_cell.angle_alpha   90.00
_cell.angle_beta   90.00
_cell.angle_gamma   90.00
#
_symmetry.space_group_name_H-M   'P 1'
#
loop_
_entity.id
_entity.type
_entity.pdbx_description
1 polymer ?
#
loop_
_entity_poly.entity_id
_entity_poly.type
_entity_poly.pdbx_seq_one_letter_code
_entity_poly.pdbx_strand_id
1 'polypeptide(L)'
;MPVKIDRHRDVSFGVTSKELTLDIKDFSTQLISPAMRAIAQAVDEDLLNEVSNISATVSGTASPTDLKDIADMSKALDIAKVPMDQRRLVLDPNHKYRYALTDNLSKVAYAGNGETLRNAELGRLYTLDTYMDQNCPGSLATTPGTATSFKITGSKGEMKVALSGVTAATATVKKGDCFILDGYRYHFTADATAAAGAVAEVGIDAELVKDYTDAKTYVANKIHSLAFHRNAIALVTRPLALPMGASKAAIVSHNGLGVRVVYGYDQDTKTDTVSLDIIYGIKTLDETMAVKLVG
;
A
#
# COMPACT_ATOMS: atom_id res chain seq x y z
N MET A 1 -7.76 -10.67 19.97
CA MET A 1 -8.61 -10.35 18.79
C MET A 1 -8.37 -11.38 17.70
N PRO A 2 -9.41 -11.94 17.04
CA PRO A 2 -9.19 -12.82 15.88
C PRO A 2 -8.71 -12.02 14.67
N VAL A 3 -7.71 -12.54 13.96
CA VAL A 3 -7.28 -12.06 12.66
C VAL A 3 -7.82 -13.02 11.61
N LYS A 4 -8.58 -12.54 10.65
CA LYS A 4 -9.17 -13.34 9.58
C LYS A 4 -8.20 -13.37 8.40
N ILE A 5 -7.95 -14.55 7.86
CA ILE A 5 -7.19 -14.72 6.61
C ILE A 5 -8.22 -14.71 5.48
N ASP A 6 -8.34 -13.59 4.79
CA ASP A 6 -9.36 -13.35 3.75
C ASP A 6 -8.78 -12.76 2.46
N ARG A 7 -7.49 -12.50 2.42
CA ARG A 7 -6.81 -11.97 1.23
C ARG A 7 -6.05 -13.09 0.53
N HIS A 8 -6.24 -13.22 -0.76
CA HIS A 8 -5.52 -14.11 -1.64
C HIS A 8 -4.91 -13.30 -2.78
N ARG A 9 -3.61 -13.43 -2.95
CA ARG A 9 -2.88 -12.82 -4.07
C ARG A 9 -2.19 -13.93 -4.84
N ASP A 10 -2.35 -13.89 -6.15
CA ASP A 10 -1.69 -14.81 -7.05
C ASP A 10 -1.10 -14.09 -8.26
N VAL A 11 -0.04 -14.65 -8.77
CA VAL A 11 0.56 -14.29 -10.05
C VAL A 11 0.77 -15.57 -10.82
N SER A 12 0.07 -15.70 -11.94
CA SER A 12 0.17 -16.85 -12.82
C SER A 12 0.64 -16.41 -14.20
N PHE A 13 1.54 -17.16 -14.80
CA PHE A 13 2.00 -16.92 -16.15
C PHE A 13 2.21 -18.25 -16.89
N GLY A 14 1.97 -18.22 -18.20
CA GLY A 14 2.23 -19.33 -19.10
C GLY A 14 3.45 -19.04 -19.95
N VAL A 15 4.27 -20.04 -20.21
CA VAL A 15 5.46 -19.99 -21.07
C VAL A 15 5.38 -21.07 -22.11
N THR A 16 5.48 -20.70 -23.37
CA THR A 16 5.49 -21.67 -24.46
C THR A 16 6.85 -22.34 -24.57
N SER A 17 6.88 -23.58 -25.04
CA SER A 17 8.14 -24.30 -25.28
C SER A 17 9.07 -23.57 -26.25
N LYS A 18 8.51 -22.75 -27.17
CA LYS A 18 9.26 -21.92 -28.08
C LYS A 18 9.99 -20.78 -27.36
N GLU A 19 9.29 -20.06 -26.49
CA GLU A 19 9.86 -18.99 -25.67
C GLU A 19 10.94 -19.51 -24.73
N LEU A 20 10.67 -20.65 -24.10
CA LEU A 20 11.63 -21.31 -23.20
C LEU A 20 12.93 -21.70 -23.93
N THR A 21 12.86 -22.04 -25.22
CA THR A 21 14.02 -22.45 -26.01
C THR A 21 14.76 -21.28 -26.61
N LEU A 22 14.07 -20.21 -27.04
CA LEU A 22 14.67 -19.14 -27.83
C LEU A 22 14.94 -17.86 -27.02
N ASP A 23 14.05 -17.52 -26.08
CA ASP A 23 14.03 -16.19 -25.47
C ASP A 23 14.42 -16.22 -23.97
N ILE A 24 14.11 -17.29 -23.25
CA ILE A 24 14.33 -17.36 -21.82
C ILE A 24 15.66 -18.05 -21.51
N LYS A 25 16.64 -17.27 -21.09
CA LYS A 25 17.97 -17.77 -20.70
C LYS A 25 18.04 -18.14 -19.22
N ASP A 26 17.34 -17.43 -18.37
CA ASP A 26 17.26 -17.67 -16.93
C ASP A 26 15.82 -17.47 -16.44
N PHE A 27 15.14 -18.59 -16.27
CA PHE A 27 13.74 -18.64 -15.84
C PHE A 27 13.52 -18.00 -14.46
N SER A 28 14.45 -18.21 -13.53
CA SER A 28 14.34 -17.70 -12.17
C SER A 28 14.40 -16.18 -12.14
N THR A 29 15.39 -15.61 -12.81
CA THR A 29 15.62 -14.15 -12.79
C THR A 29 14.61 -13.39 -13.64
N GLN A 30 14.22 -13.95 -14.79
CA GLN A 30 13.37 -13.25 -15.75
C GLN A 30 11.87 -13.33 -15.41
N LEU A 31 11.41 -14.42 -14.78
CA LEU A 31 9.99 -14.67 -14.54
C LEU A 31 9.63 -14.77 -13.05
N ILE A 32 10.34 -15.61 -12.28
CA ILE A 32 9.98 -15.84 -10.87
C ILE A 32 10.27 -14.61 -10.01
N SER A 33 11.42 -13.97 -10.18
CA SER A 33 11.80 -12.80 -9.36
C SER A 33 10.85 -11.61 -9.52
N PRO A 34 10.41 -11.20 -10.73
CA PRO A 34 9.40 -10.17 -10.90
C PRO A 34 8.05 -10.55 -10.30
N ALA A 35 7.61 -11.81 -10.46
CA ALA A 35 6.36 -12.29 -9.88
C ALA A 35 6.37 -12.24 -8.34
N MET A 36 7.49 -12.67 -7.71
CA MET A 36 7.67 -12.57 -6.26
C MET A 36 7.67 -11.11 -5.77
N ARG A 37 8.29 -10.20 -6.52
CA ARG A 37 8.26 -8.76 -6.20
C ARG A 37 6.86 -8.20 -6.28
N ALA A 38 6.06 -8.58 -7.29
CA ALA A 38 4.68 -8.13 -7.42
C ALA A 38 3.82 -8.58 -6.23
N ILE A 39 3.98 -9.83 -5.77
CA ILE A 39 3.29 -10.34 -4.58
C ILE A 39 3.73 -9.57 -3.33
N ALA A 40 5.03 -9.35 -3.16
CA ALA A 40 5.55 -8.62 -2.01
C ALA A 40 5.03 -7.17 -1.97
N GLN A 41 5.03 -6.49 -3.11
CA GLN A 41 4.48 -5.14 -3.24
C GLN A 41 2.98 -5.10 -2.91
N ALA A 42 2.19 -6.07 -3.38
CA ALA A 42 0.77 -6.13 -3.08
C ALA A 42 0.49 -6.36 -1.58
N VAL A 43 1.28 -7.19 -0.90
CA VAL A 43 1.16 -7.41 0.55
C VAL A 43 1.54 -6.15 1.33
N ASP A 44 2.60 -5.48 0.91
CA ASP A 44 3.09 -4.25 1.53
C ASP A 44 2.11 -3.09 1.34
N GLU A 45 1.55 -2.93 0.13
CA GLU A 45 0.48 -1.97 -0.15
C GLU A 45 -0.74 -2.20 0.73
N ASP A 46 -1.17 -3.44 0.86
CA ASP A 46 -2.30 -3.80 1.71
C ASP A 46 -2.01 -3.50 3.20
N LEU A 47 -0.77 -3.65 3.66
CA LEU A 47 -0.34 -3.28 5.01
C LEU A 47 -0.40 -1.76 5.24
N LEU A 48 0.14 -0.99 4.31
CA LEU A 48 0.16 0.47 4.40
C LEU A 48 -1.24 1.08 4.28
N ASN A 49 -2.16 0.43 3.57
CA ASN A 49 -3.56 0.86 3.49
C ASN A 49 -4.31 0.77 4.84
N GLU A 50 -3.79 0.01 5.82
CA GLU A 50 -4.32 0.02 7.20
C GLU A 50 -4.20 1.39 7.89
N VAL A 51 -3.47 2.34 7.32
CA VAL A 51 -3.43 3.74 7.78
C VAL A 51 -4.83 4.35 7.85
N SER A 52 -5.77 3.85 7.05
CA SER A 52 -7.18 4.26 7.09
C SER A 52 -7.84 4.01 8.43
N ASN A 53 -7.44 2.95 9.13
CA ASN A 53 -8.00 2.52 10.41
C ASN A 53 -7.35 3.23 11.62
N ILE A 54 -6.38 4.13 11.38
CA ILE A 54 -5.69 4.86 12.43
C ILE A 54 -6.35 6.22 12.61
N SER A 55 -6.81 6.51 13.82
CA SER A 55 -7.49 7.75 14.17
C SER A 55 -6.52 8.91 14.43
N ALA A 56 -5.39 8.64 15.10
CA ALA A 56 -4.40 9.66 15.44
C ALA A 56 -3.74 10.24 14.19
N THR A 57 -3.83 11.57 14.02
CA THR A 57 -3.35 12.26 12.82
C THR A 57 -2.49 13.47 13.21
N VAL A 58 -1.35 13.60 12.55
CA VAL A 58 -0.51 14.81 12.54
C VAL A 58 -0.60 15.42 11.16
N SER A 59 -0.86 16.72 11.08
CA SER A 59 -0.85 17.43 9.80
C SER A 59 0.58 17.77 9.42
N GLY A 60 1.00 17.28 8.26
CA GLY A 60 2.33 17.54 7.72
C GLY A 60 2.45 18.95 7.15
N THR A 61 3.63 19.49 7.23
CA THR A 61 3.98 20.80 6.66
C THR A 61 4.45 20.64 5.22
N ALA A 62 3.86 21.37 4.29
CA ALA A 62 4.18 21.26 2.85
C ALA A 62 5.66 21.60 2.55
N SER A 63 6.25 22.50 3.31
CA SER A 63 7.68 22.87 3.22
C SER A 63 8.25 22.98 4.61
N PRO A 64 8.60 21.85 5.26
CA PRO A 64 9.11 21.85 6.62
C PRO A 64 10.46 22.55 6.67
N THR A 65 10.61 23.46 7.61
CA THR A 65 11.89 24.13 7.95
C THR A 65 12.60 23.41 9.09
N ASP A 66 11.88 22.53 9.78
CA ASP A 66 12.35 21.77 10.94
C ASP A 66 11.74 20.35 10.96
N LEU A 67 12.04 19.59 11.99
CA LEU A 67 11.55 18.23 12.19
C LEU A 67 10.34 18.17 13.14
N LYS A 68 9.59 19.27 13.27
CA LYS A 68 8.48 19.39 14.22
C LYS A 68 7.40 18.31 13.98
N ASP A 69 7.05 18.04 12.74
CA ASP A 69 6.00 17.07 12.42
C ASP A 69 6.39 15.66 12.93
N ILE A 70 7.66 15.25 12.78
CA ILE A 70 8.17 13.96 13.28
C ILE A 70 8.19 13.97 14.82
N ALA A 71 8.57 15.08 15.44
CA ALA A 71 8.54 15.23 16.89
C ALA A 71 7.10 15.15 17.44
N ASP A 72 6.13 15.77 16.76
CA ASP A 72 4.72 15.70 17.14
C ASP A 72 4.14 14.26 16.99
N MET A 73 4.59 13.49 16.00
CA MET A 73 4.24 12.05 15.89
C MET A 73 4.81 11.26 17.08
N SER A 74 6.07 11.44 17.42
CA SER A 74 6.68 10.78 18.58
C SER A 74 5.96 11.18 19.87
N LYS A 75 5.66 12.47 20.07
CA LYS A 75 4.88 12.99 21.19
C LYS A 75 3.49 12.35 21.29
N ALA A 76 2.80 12.18 20.17
CA ALA A 76 1.48 11.53 20.16
C ALA A 76 1.56 10.08 20.64
N LEU A 77 2.59 9.31 20.22
CA LEU A 77 2.85 7.97 20.73
C LEU A 77 3.20 7.96 22.23
N ASP A 78 3.93 8.96 22.72
CA ASP A 78 4.26 9.08 24.15
C ASP A 78 3.02 9.38 24.99
N ILE A 79 2.14 10.26 24.52
CA ILE A 79 0.85 10.54 25.19
C ILE A 79 -0.03 9.29 25.23
N ALA A 80 -0.02 8.47 24.17
CA ALA A 80 -0.70 7.18 24.11
C ALA A 80 -0.02 6.08 24.95
N LYS A 81 1.09 6.39 25.64
CA LYS A 81 1.86 5.45 26.49
C LYS A 81 2.39 4.24 25.74
N VAL A 82 2.71 4.40 24.46
CA VAL A 82 3.30 3.35 23.62
C VAL A 82 4.76 3.13 24.05
N PRO A 83 5.26 1.88 24.16
CA PRO A 83 6.68 1.62 24.46
C PRO A 83 7.61 2.33 23.49
N MET A 84 8.78 2.79 23.95
CA MET A 84 9.75 3.54 23.13
C MET A 84 10.63 2.64 22.25
N ASP A 85 10.62 1.34 22.52
CA ASP A 85 11.31 0.35 21.69
C ASP A 85 10.48 -0.02 20.46
N GLN A 86 11.14 -0.48 19.41
CA GLN A 86 10.51 -1.00 18.18
C GLN A 86 9.48 -0.05 17.52
N ARG A 87 9.63 1.26 17.72
CA ARG A 87 8.86 2.27 16.99
C ARG A 87 9.49 2.50 15.62
N ARG A 88 8.68 2.51 14.60
CA ARG A 88 9.10 2.70 13.20
C ARG A 88 8.31 3.82 12.57
N LEU A 89 8.97 4.54 11.67
CA LEU A 89 8.36 5.57 10.84
C LEU A 89 8.58 5.21 9.38
N VAL A 90 7.51 4.95 8.66
CA VAL A 90 7.52 4.72 7.22
C VAL A 90 7.08 6.01 6.54
N LEU A 91 7.98 6.60 5.77
CA LEU A 91 7.77 7.84 5.05
C LEU A 91 7.50 7.59 3.57
N ASP A 92 6.54 8.30 3.03
CA ASP A 92 6.41 8.47 1.59
C ASP A 92 7.66 9.17 1.01
N PRO A 93 8.04 8.91 -0.26
CA PRO A 93 9.16 9.57 -0.90
C PRO A 93 9.12 11.11 -0.81
N ASN A 94 7.95 11.74 -0.98
CA ASN A 94 7.84 13.19 -0.89
C ASN A 94 8.13 13.70 0.53
N HIS A 95 7.58 13.06 1.56
CA HIS A 95 7.88 13.42 2.95
C HIS A 95 9.36 13.20 3.27
N LYS A 96 9.93 12.05 2.86
CA LYS A 96 11.34 11.76 3.09
C LYS A 96 12.25 12.86 2.54
N TYR A 97 12.07 13.22 1.27
CA TYR A 97 12.93 14.23 0.64
C TYR A 97 12.70 15.63 1.18
N ARG A 98 11.47 15.99 1.56
CA ARG A 98 11.19 17.26 2.25
C ARG A 98 11.98 17.39 3.55
N TYR A 99 11.99 16.34 4.39
CA TYR A 99 12.75 16.34 5.64
C TYR A 99 14.27 16.27 5.39
N ALA A 100 14.74 15.50 4.42
CA ALA A 100 16.16 15.44 4.07
C ALA A 100 16.73 16.81 3.63
N LEU A 101 15.90 17.67 3.08
CA LEU A 101 16.28 19.04 2.68
C LEU A 101 16.28 20.03 3.85
N THR A 102 15.79 19.68 5.04
CA THR A 102 15.83 20.58 6.20
C THR A 102 17.27 20.84 6.65
N ASP A 103 17.54 22.05 7.10
CA ASP A 103 18.88 22.47 7.57
C ASP A 103 19.43 21.57 8.68
N ASN A 104 18.55 21.04 9.51
CA ASN A 104 18.92 20.17 10.64
C ASN A 104 19.54 18.84 10.19
N LEU A 105 19.19 18.33 9.01
CA LEU A 105 19.67 17.07 8.49
C LEU A 105 20.61 17.23 7.30
N SER A 106 20.44 18.26 6.48
CA SER A 106 21.26 18.52 5.29
C SER A 106 22.63 19.09 5.63
N LYS A 107 22.76 19.83 6.74
CA LYS A 107 24.04 20.42 7.17
C LYS A 107 24.76 19.48 8.13
N VAL A 108 25.94 19.00 7.74
CA VAL A 108 26.78 18.09 8.55
C VAL A 108 27.05 18.64 9.96
N ALA A 109 27.17 19.96 10.08
CA ALA A 109 27.39 20.63 11.36
C ALA A 109 26.24 20.43 12.37
N TYR A 110 25.01 20.27 11.90
CA TYR A 110 23.83 20.05 12.74
C TYR A 110 23.48 18.57 12.85
N ALA A 111 23.60 17.81 11.74
CA ALA A 111 23.27 16.39 11.69
C ALA A 111 24.31 15.50 12.38
N GLY A 112 25.55 15.98 12.54
CA GLY A 112 26.66 15.20 13.09
C GLY A 112 27.24 14.16 12.15
N ASN A 113 26.61 13.89 11.01
CA ASN A 113 27.10 13.00 9.96
C ASN A 113 26.72 13.50 8.57
N GLY A 114 27.30 12.93 7.52
CA GLY A 114 27.05 13.30 6.12
C GLY A 114 26.17 12.31 5.36
N GLU A 115 25.55 11.33 6.01
CA GLU A 115 24.81 10.25 5.35
C GLU A 115 23.50 10.74 4.72
N THR A 116 22.82 11.65 5.37
CA THR A 116 21.61 12.29 4.81
C THR A 116 21.92 13.01 3.51
N LEU A 117 23.06 13.71 3.45
CA LEU A 117 23.46 14.46 2.25
C LEU A 117 23.88 13.52 1.10
N ARG A 118 24.47 12.37 1.40
CA ARG A 118 24.95 11.41 0.41
C ARG A 118 23.88 10.41 -0.05
N ASN A 119 23.11 9.87 0.90
CA ASN A 119 22.22 8.74 0.68
C ASN A 119 20.74 9.08 0.95
N ALA A 120 20.42 10.32 1.35
CA ALA A 120 19.10 10.72 1.85
C ALA A 120 18.62 9.80 2.99
N GLU A 121 19.55 9.30 3.82
CA GLU A 121 19.25 8.46 4.96
C GLU A 121 19.01 9.33 6.19
N LEU A 122 17.80 9.22 6.77
CA LEU A 122 17.41 10.06 7.90
C LEU A 122 17.85 9.46 9.26
N GLY A 123 18.15 8.14 9.27
CA GLY A 123 18.52 7.44 10.49
C GLY A 123 17.39 7.35 11.51
N ARG A 124 17.73 7.37 12.80
CA ARG A 124 16.78 7.35 13.90
C ARG A 124 16.49 8.74 14.39
N LEU A 125 15.21 9.16 14.31
CA LEU A 125 14.76 10.49 14.72
C LEU A 125 13.72 10.37 15.85
N TYR A 126 13.89 11.10 16.95
CA TYR A 126 12.93 11.18 18.07
C TYR A 126 12.35 9.81 18.48
N THR A 127 13.21 8.80 18.70
CA THR A 127 12.85 7.42 19.05
C THR A 127 12.26 6.57 17.91
N LEU A 128 12.06 7.12 16.72
CA LEU A 128 11.51 6.45 15.55
C LEU A 128 12.64 6.02 14.59
N ASP A 129 12.70 4.74 14.24
CA ASP A 129 13.55 4.25 13.16
C ASP A 129 12.89 4.56 11.82
N THR A 130 13.56 5.36 10.97
CA THR A 130 12.94 5.87 9.73
C THR A 130 13.21 4.97 8.54
N TYR A 131 12.16 4.68 7.81
CA TYR A 131 12.17 3.93 6.55
C TYR A 131 11.44 4.72 5.48
N MET A 132 11.66 4.37 4.23
CA MET A 132 10.91 4.92 3.09
C MET A 132 10.20 3.79 2.37
N ASP A 133 8.95 4.03 1.99
CA ASP A 133 8.21 3.13 1.13
C ASP A 133 7.46 3.90 0.05
N GLN A 134 7.46 3.35 -1.16
CA GLN A 134 6.78 3.92 -2.32
C GLN A 134 5.29 3.54 -2.35
N ASN A 135 4.89 2.53 -1.57
CA ASN A 135 3.51 2.05 -1.48
C ASN A 135 2.67 2.81 -0.46
N CYS A 136 3.20 3.86 0.14
CA CYS A 136 2.41 4.73 1.02
C CYS A 136 1.17 5.26 0.28
N PRO A 137 -0.04 5.19 0.88
CA PRO A 137 -1.24 5.64 0.20
C PRO A 137 -1.22 7.14 -0.07
N GLY A 138 -1.62 7.51 -1.26
CA GLY A 138 -1.66 8.90 -1.68
C GLY A 138 -2.22 9.06 -3.09
N SER A 139 -2.52 10.30 -3.47
CA SER A 139 -3.00 10.62 -4.81
C SER A 139 -1.86 10.58 -5.83
N LEU A 140 -2.13 10.02 -7.00
CA LEU A 140 -1.28 10.09 -8.19
C LEU A 140 -1.65 11.29 -9.09
N ALA A 141 -2.68 12.06 -8.74
CA ALA A 141 -3.12 13.19 -9.53
C ALA A 141 -2.13 14.36 -9.42
N THR A 142 -1.79 14.96 -10.56
CA THR A 142 -0.96 16.17 -10.62
C THR A 142 -1.63 17.34 -9.90
N THR A 143 -2.96 17.44 -10.04
CA THR A 143 -3.80 18.40 -9.32
C THR A 143 -4.98 17.62 -8.75
N PRO A 144 -5.04 17.40 -7.44
CA PRO A 144 -6.12 16.64 -6.81
C PRO A 144 -7.51 17.27 -7.03
N GLY A 145 -8.52 16.42 -7.08
CA GLY A 145 -9.91 16.87 -7.13
C GLY A 145 -10.37 17.51 -5.81
N THR A 146 -11.52 18.14 -5.85
CA THR A 146 -12.11 18.85 -4.70
C THR A 146 -13.01 17.97 -3.83
N ALA A 147 -13.33 16.75 -4.28
CA ALA A 147 -14.10 15.79 -3.50
C ALA A 147 -13.28 15.28 -2.31
N THR A 148 -13.83 15.29 -1.11
CA THR A 148 -13.14 14.83 0.12
C THR A 148 -13.71 13.52 0.64
N SER A 149 -15.00 13.26 0.45
CA SER A 149 -15.69 12.04 0.81
C SER A 149 -16.89 11.79 -0.09
N PHE A 150 -17.21 10.54 -0.31
CA PHE A 150 -18.35 10.08 -1.09
C PHE A 150 -18.72 8.65 -0.72
N LYS A 151 -19.83 8.19 -1.26
CA LYS A 151 -20.25 6.80 -1.19
C LYS A 151 -20.06 6.16 -2.56
N ILE A 152 -19.68 4.90 -2.58
CA ILE A 152 -19.42 4.13 -3.79
C ILE A 152 -20.46 3.02 -3.94
N THR A 153 -20.94 2.86 -5.16
CA THR A 153 -21.76 1.73 -5.61
C THR A 153 -21.14 1.13 -6.86
N GLY A 154 -20.96 -0.18 -6.87
CA GLY A 154 -20.41 -0.93 -7.99
C GLY A 154 -20.44 -2.43 -7.71
N SER A 155 -20.39 -3.25 -8.75
CA SER A 155 -20.44 -4.70 -8.65
C SER A 155 -19.04 -5.31 -8.69
N LYS A 156 -18.91 -6.49 -8.09
CA LYS A 156 -17.67 -7.25 -8.10
C LYS A 156 -17.19 -7.50 -9.54
N GLY A 157 -15.89 -7.27 -9.78
CA GLY A 157 -15.25 -7.46 -11.08
C GLY A 157 -15.42 -6.29 -12.05
N GLU A 158 -16.16 -5.23 -11.66
CA GLU A 158 -16.25 -4.01 -12.47
C GLU A 158 -15.06 -3.08 -12.22
N MET A 159 -14.62 -2.42 -13.28
CA MET A 159 -13.61 -1.33 -13.24
C MET A 159 -14.26 0.05 -13.33
N LYS A 160 -15.49 0.17 -12.85
CA LYS A 160 -16.28 1.37 -12.85
C LYS A 160 -17.08 1.47 -11.56
N VAL A 161 -17.33 2.70 -11.11
CA VAL A 161 -18.09 2.96 -9.89
C VAL A 161 -19.01 4.16 -10.10
N ALA A 162 -20.16 4.13 -9.43
CA ALA A 162 -21.01 5.29 -9.25
C ALA A 162 -20.70 5.96 -7.92
N LEU A 163 -20.69 7.29 -7.88
CA LEU A 163 -20.47 8.09 -6.67
C LEU A 163 -21.74 8.79 -6.27
N SER A 164 -22.04 8.78 -4.98
CA SER A 164 -23.18 9.48 -4.37
C SER A 164 -22.76 10.18 -3.08
N GLY A 165 -23.53 11.17 -2.66
CA GLY A 165 -23.25 11.90 -1.42
C GLY A 165 -21.90 12.60 -1.40
N VAL A 166 -21.43 13.08 -2.54
CA VAL A 166 -20.21 13.88 -2.65
C VAL A 166 -20.38 15.18 -1.87
N THR A 167 -19.38 15.53 -1.08
CA THR A 167 -19.43 16.63 -0.09
C THR A 167 -19.89 17.98 -0.65
N ALA A 168 -19.61 18.27 -1.94
CA ALA A 168 -20.11 19.46 -2.62
C ALA A 168 -20.83 19.05 -3.91
N ALA A 169 -21.95 19.73 -4.21
CA ALA A 169 -22.78 19.40 -5.36
C ALA A 169 -22.05 19.41 -6.72
N THR A 170 -20.94 20.16 -6.82
CA THR A 170 -20.10 20.31 -8.01
C THR A 170 -18.66 19.92 -7.76
N ALA A 171 -18.38 19.10 -6.73
CA ALA A 171 -17.02 18.63 -6.45
C ALA A 171 -16.51 17.76 -7.59
N THR A 172 -15.21 17.82 -7.82
CA THR A 172 -14.54 17.06 -8.87
C THR A 172 -13.69 15.94 -8.29
N VAL A 173 -13.63 14.82 -8.98
CA VAL A 173 -12.59 13.82 -8.84
C VAL A 173 -11.68 13.89 -10.07
N LYS A 174 -10.41 13.72 -9.89
CA LYS A 174 -9.42 13.81 -10.95
C LYS A 174 -8.79 12.45 -11.22
N LYS A 175 -8.36 12.26 -12.46
CA LYS A 175 -7.53 11.08 -12.81
C LYS A 175 -6.33 10.98 -11.87
N GLY A 176 -6.17 9.83 -11.22
CA GLY A 176 -5.12 9.57 -10.23
C GLY A 176 -5.50 9.89 -8.79
N ASP A 177 -6.68 10.50 -8.53
CA ASP A 177 -7.18 10.61 -7.15
C ASP A 177 -7.38 9.22 -6.55
N CYS A 178 -6.97 9.07 -5.30
CA CYS A 178 -6.97 7.81 -4.58
C CYS A 178 -8.12 7.74 -3.58
N PHE A 179 -8.76 6.59 -3.48
CA PHE A 179 -9.69 6.25 -2.40
C PHE A 179 -9.47 4.83 -1.91
N ILE A 180 -9.90 4.54 -0.67
CA ILE A 180 -9.67 3.24 -0.03
C ILE A 180 -11.02 2.65 0.36
N LEU A 181 -11.27 1.40 -0.06
CA LEU A 181 -12.44 0.61 0.32
C LEU A 181 -11.98 -0.71 0.94
N ASP A 182 -12.38 -0.97 2.18
CA ASP A 182 -12.07 -2.21 2.90
C ASP A 182 -10.58 -2.59 2.88
N GLY A 183 -9.69 -1.58 2.90
CA GLY A 183 -8.25 -1.76 2.84
C GLY A 183 -7.68 -1.93 1.43
N TYR A 184 -8.50 -1.94 0.39
CA TYR A 184 -8.03 -1.92 -1.00
C TYR A 184 -7.97 -0.48 -1.51
N ARG A 185 -6.87 -0.12 -2.18
CA ARG A 185 -6.65 1.18 -2.77
C ARG A 185 -7.05 1.16 -4.25
N TYR A 186 -7.77 2.19 -4.67
CA TYR A 186 -8.20 2.41 -6.04
C TYR A 186 -7.88 3.82 -6.49
N HIS A 187 -7.59 4.01 -7.78
CA HIS A 187 -7.40 5.32 -8.37
C HIS A 187 -8.40 5.55 -9.49
N PHE A 188 -8.89 6.78 -9.60
CA PHE A 188 -9.73 7.14 -10.73
C PHE A 188 -8.92 7.21 -12.01
N THR A 189 -9.44 6.65 -13.10
CA THR A 189 -8.79 6.63 -14.42
C THR A 189 -9.18 7.82 -15.29
N ALA A 190 -10.22 8.55 -14.91
CA ALA A 190 -10.75 9.70 -15.63
C ALA A 190 -11.20 10.82 -14.68
N ASP A 191 -11.25 12.04 -15.19
CA ASP A 191 -11.84 13.19 -14.50
C ASP A 191 -13.35 13.07 -14.52
N ALA A 192 -13.99 13.38 -13.39
CA ALA A 192 -15.45 13.49 -13.31
C ALA A 192 -15.87 14.66 -12.41
N THR A 193 -16.95 15.30 -12.75
CA THR A 193 -17.57 16.38 -11.95
C THR A 193 -18.93 15.92 -11.45
N ALA A 194 -19.14 16.06 -10.15
CA ALA A 194 -20.44 15.72 -9.57
C ALA A 194 -21.54 16.66 -10.08
N ALA A 195 -22.67 16.08 -10.44
CA ALA A 195 -23.92 16.79 -10.72
C ALA A 195 -24.89 16.51 -9.55
N ALA A 196 -25.31 17.54 -8.85
CA ALA A 196 -26.15 17.43 -7.67
C ALA A 196 -25.60 16.46 -6.60
N GLY A 197 -24.29 16.41 -6.44
CA GLY A 197 -23.61 15.54 -5.46
C GLY A 197 -23.49 14.07 -5.87
N ALA A 198 -23.67 13.75 -7.15
CA ALA A 198 -23.52 12.40 -7.67
C ALA A 198 -22.70 12.39 -8.97
N VAL A 199 -22.00 11.29 -9.21
CA VAL A 199 -21.37 10.94 -10.50
C VAL A 199 -21.95 9.60 -10.91
N ALA A 200 -22.57 9.54 -12.08
CA ALA A 200 -23.26 8.32 -12.52
C ALA A 200 -22.28 7.15 -12.76
N GLU A 201 -21.13 7.46 -13.34
CA GLU A 201 -20.10 6.45 -13.62
C GLU A 201 -18.73 7.11 -13.76
N VAL A 202 -17.71 6.52 -13.13
CA VAL A 202 -16.31 6.89 -13.30
C VAL A 202 -15.44 5.62 -13.27
N GLY A 203 -14.43 5.54 -14.14
CA GLY A 203 -13.51 4.41 -14.22
C GLY A 203 -12.52 4.36 -13.05
N ILE A 204 -12.14 3.15 -12.67
CA ILE A 204 -11.10 2.85 -11.67
C ILE A 204 -10.01 1.97 -12.27
N ASP A 205 -8.85 1.94 -11.64
CA ASP A 205 -7.65 1.25 -12.13
C ASP A 205 -7.62 -0.26 -11.85
N ALA A 206 -8.46 -0.74 -10.95
CA ALA A 206 -8.55 -2.14 -10.58
C ALA A 206 -10.00 -2.61 -10.45
N GLU A 207 -10.24 -3.92 -10.60
CA GLU A 207 -11.55 -4.52 -10.42
C GLU A 207 -12.00 -4.50 -8.96
N LEU A 208 -13.28 -4.23 -8.73
CA LEU A 208 -13.86 -4.31 -7.40
C LEU A 208 -13.83 -5.74 -6.85
N VAL A 209 -13.32 -5.92 -5.64
CA VAL A 209 -13.18 -7.24 -5.00
C VAL A 209 -14.51 -7.83 -4.54
N LYS A 210 -15.53 -7.00 -4.33
CA LYS A 210 -16.90 -7.39 -3.95
C LYS A 210 -17.92 -6.35 -4.40
N ASP A 211 -19.21 -6.67 -4.22
CA ASP A 211 -20.29 -5.72 -4.44
C ASP A 211 -20.29 -4.65 -3.35
N TYR A 212 -20.43 -3.39 -3.75
CA TYR A 212 -20.53 -2.25 -2.87
C TYR A 212 -21.84 -1.50 -3.15
N THR A 213 -22.58 -1.20 -2.09
CA THR A 213 -23.78 -0.38 -2.16
C THR A 213 -23.69 0.72 -1.11
N ASP A 214 -23.62 1.96 -1.55
CA ASP A 214 -23.47 3.13 -0.68
C ASP A 214 -22.31 3.02 0.33
N ALA A 215 -21.23 2.33 -0.05
CA ALA A 215 -20.03 2.17 0.78
C ALA A 215 -19.36 3.52 0.98
N LYS A 216 -19.32 3.99 2.23
CA LYS A 216 -18.64 5.25 2.56
C LYS A 216 -17.14 5.09 2.41
N THR A 217 -16.52 6.02 1.72
CA THR A 217 -15.07 6.12 1.62
C THR A 217 -14.62 7.58 1.74
N TYR A 218 -13.35 7.76 1.97
CA TYR A 218 -12.71 9.06 1.95
C TYR A 218 -11.65 9.09 0.84
N VAL A 219 -11.38 10.28 0.36
CA VAL A 219 -10.38 10.50 -0.67
C VAL A 219 -9.01 10.65 0.00
N ALA A 220 -8.10 9.76 -0.32
CA ALA A 220 -6.72 9.82 0.15
C ALA A 220 -5.89 10.72 -0.79
N ASN A 221 -6.36 11.94 -1.03
CA ASN A 221 -5.68 12.92 -1.89
C ASN A 221 -4.42 13.51 -1.26
N LYS A 222 -4.25 13.31 0.03
CA LYS A 222 -3.03 13.66 0.75
C LYS A 222 -2.16 12.43 0.91
N ILE A 223 -0.86 12.66 0.86
CA ILE A 223 0.13 11.64 1.10
C ILE A 223 0.09 11.26 2.58
N HIS A 224 0.11 9.97 2.87
CA HIS A 224 0.09 9.45 4.22
C HIS A 224 1.41 8.73 4.51
N SER A 225 2.08 9.15 5.58
CA SER A 225 3.19 8.43 6.19
C SER A 225 2.74 7.89 7.55
N LEU A 226 3.36 6.84 8.05
CA LEU A 226 2.90 6.11 9.21
C LEU A 226 4.01 5.94 10.25
N ALA A 227 3.80 6.41 11.48
CA ALA A 227 4.59 6.02 12.64
C ALA A 227 3.82 5.00 13.47
N PHE A 228 4.45 3.89 13.82
CA PHE A 228 3.80 2.82 14.56
C PHE A 228 4.76 2.00 15.40
N HIS A 229 4.23 1.39 16.44
CA HIS A 229 4.91 0.35 17.19
C HIS A 229 4.63 -1.01 16.54
N ARG A 230 5.58 -1.94 16.62
CA ARG A 230 5.48 -3.27 16.01
C ARG A 230 4.15 -4.00 16.27
N ASN A 231 3.54 -3.78 17.43
CA ASN A 231 2.29 -4.46 17.85
C ASN A 231 1.01 -3.74 17.36
N ALA A 232 1.12 -2.63 16.62
CA ALA A 232 -0.06 -1.90 16.14
C ALA A 232 -0.84 -2.67 15.08
N ILE A 233 -0.13 -3.32 14.15
CA ILE A 233 -0.71 -4.03 13.00
C ILE A 233 -0.19 -5.46 12.99
N ALA A 234 -1.07 -6.43 12.78
CA ALA A 234 -0.74 -7.83 12.61
C ALA A 234 -0.88 -8.26 11.15
N LEU A 235 0.15 -8.92 10.64
CA LEU A 235 0.12 -9.70 9.41
C LEU A 235 0.21 -11.17 9.78
N VAL A 236 -0.75 -11.96 9.32
CA VAL A 236 -0.78 -13.41 9.52
C VAL A 236 -0.84 -14.10 8.16
N THR A 237 0.03 -15.05 7.92
CA THR A 237 0.05 -15.85 6.70
C THR A 237 -0.15 -17.32 7.03
N ARG A 238 -0.70 -18.06 6.08
CA ARG A 238 -0.80 -19.51 6.15
C ARG A 238 -0.50 -20.11 4.78
N PRO A 239 0.41 -21.07 4.67
CA PRO A 239 0.65 -21.76 3.41
C PRO A 239 -0.62 -22.44 2.89
N LEU A 240 -0.88 -22.34 1.60
CA LEU A 240 -1.94 -23.07 0.92
C LEU A 240 -1.58 -24.55 0.78
N ALA A 241 -2.58 -25.43 0.80
CA ALA A 241 -2.38 -26.85 0.54
C ALA A 241 -1.84 -27.09 -0.87
N LEU A 242 -0.97 -28.09 -1.03
CA LEU A 242 -0.46 -28.47 -2.33
C LEU A 242 -1.55 -29.18 -3.15
N PRO A 243 -1.74 -28.80 -4.43
CA PRO A 243 -2.73 -29.45 -5.29
C PRO A 243 -2.27 -30.86 -5.67
N MET A 244 -3.20 -31.83 -5.64
CA MET A 244 -2.91 -33.23 -5.92
C MET A 244 -2.57 -33.51 -7.40
N GLY A 245 -3.02 -32.64 -8.33
CA GLY A 245 -2.83 -32.81 -9.78
C GLY A 245 -1.68 -32.01 -10.37
N ALA A 246 -0.91 -31.30 -9.58
CA ALA A 246 0.22 -30.52 -10.09
C ALA A 246 1.42 -31.41 -10.43
N SER A 247 2.10 -31.11 -11.53
CA SER A 247 3.34 -31.80 -11.91
C SER A 247 4.44 -31.62 -10.85
N LYS A 248 4.57 -30.41 -10.34
CA LYS A 248 5.44 -30.04 -9.21
C LYS A 248 4.77 -28.93 -8.41
N ALA A 249 4.83 -29.04 -7.10
CA ALA A 249 4.36 -27.97 -6.21
C ALA A 249 5.26 -27.91 -4.96
N ALA A 250 5.56 -26.71 -4.53
CA ALA A 250 6.39 -26.47 -3.36
C ALA A 250 5.86 -25.26 -2.57
N ILE A 251 6.12 -25.27 -1.27
CA ILE A 251 5.91 -24.11 -0.40
C ILE A 251 7.29 -23.59 0.01
N VAL A 252 7.53 -22.33 -0.25
CA VAL A 252 8.74 -21.62 0.16
C VAL A 252 8.37 -20.59 1.21
N SER A 253 8.97 -20.67 2.38
CA SER A 253 8.76 -19.70 3.46
C SER A 253 10.01 -18.89 3.69
N HIS A 254 9.88 -17.57 3.70
CA HIS A 254 10.95 -16.64 4.02
C HIS A 254 10.39 -15.47 4.84
N ASN A 255 11.05 -15.12 5.93
CA ASN A 255 10.65 -14.03 6.84
C ASN A 255 9.18 -14.06 7.29
N GLY A 256 8.61 -15.27 7.49
CA GLY A 256 7.22 -15.43 7.90
C GLY A 256 6.19 -15.38 6.77
N LEU A 257 6.61 -15.15 5.54
CA LEU A 257 5.75 -15.23 4.35
C LEU A 257 5.90 -16.61 3.71
N GLY A 258 4.80 -17.36 3.61
CA GLY A 258 4.78 -18.66 2.95
C GLY A 258 4.10 -18.56 1.58
N VAL A 259 4.87 -18.66 0.52
CA VAL A 259 4.39 -18.63 -0.87
C VAL A 259 4.34 -20.04 -1.41
N ARG A 260 3.22 -20.43 -1.99
CA ARG A 260 3.09 -21.68 -2.73
C ARG A 260 3.46 -21.44 -4.18
N VAL A 261 4.30 -22.30 -4.73
CA VAL A 261 4.66 -22.32 -6.16
C VAL A 261 4.11 -23.61 -6.75
N VAL A 262 3.32 -23.51 -7.78
CA VAL A 262 2.73 -24.64 -8.50
C VAL A 262 3.19 -24.60 -9.95
N TYR A 263 3.66 -25.73 -10.43
CA TYR A 263 4.11 -25.94 -11.79
C TYR A 263 3.17 -26.92 -12.49
N GLY A 264 2.64 -26.54 -13.65
CA GLY A 264 1.75 -27.35 -14.46
C GLY A 264 2.09 -27.26 -15.93
N TYR A 265 1.74 -28.28 -16.70
CA TYR A 265 1.83 -28.28 -18.15
C TYR A 265 0.42 -28.46 -18.73
N ASP A 266 0.02 -27.53 -19.56
CA ASP A 266 -1.24 -27.60 -20.29
C ASP A 266 -0.98 -28.23 -21.67
N GLN A 267 -1.59 -29.42 -21.91
CA GLN A 267 -1.40 -30.15 -23.13
C GLN A 267 -2.16 -29.55 -24.32
N ASP A 268 -3.26 -28.84 -24.08
CA ASP A 268 -4.09 -28.26 -25.12
C ASP A 268 -3.43 -27.00 -25.70
N THR A 269 -2.90 -26.16 -24.85
CA THR A 269 -2.21 -24.92 -25.26
C THR A 269 -0.69 -25.09 -25.46
N LYS A 270 -0.13 -26.25 -25.05
CA LYS A 270 1.31 -26.59 -25.09
C LYS A 270 2.17 -25.53 -24.33
N THR A 271 1.65 -25.06 -23.20
CA THR A 271 2.29 -24.07 -22.34
C THR A 271 2.62 -24.67 -20.98
N ASP A 272 3.79 -24.34 -20.48
CA ASP A 272 4.13 -24.52 -19.07
C ASP A 272 3.52 -23.38 -18.27
N THR A 273 2.69 -23.70 -17.28
CA THR A 273 2.08 -22.70 -16.38
C THR A 273 2.75 -22.71 -15.03
N VAL A 274 3.09 -21.53 -14.53
CA VAL A 274 3.62 -21.34 -13.19
C VAL A 274 2.68 -20.40 -12.45
N SER A 275 2.24 -20.81 -11.27
CA SER A 275 1.42 -20.00 -10.37
C SER A 275 2.14 -19.84 -9.04
N LEU A 276 2.25 -18.58 -8.59
CA LEU A 276 2.75 -18.23 -7.28
C LEU A 276 1.59 -17.59 -6.52
N ASP A 277 1.26 -18.14 -5.37
CA ASP A 277 0.15 -17.64 -4.59
C ASP A 277 0.43 -17.59 -3.08
N ILE A 278 -0.27 -16.67 -2.41
CA ILE A 278 -0.21 -16.47 -0.96
C ILE A 278 -1.59 -16.14 -0.42
N ILE A 279 -1.92 -16.69 0.76
CA ILE A 279 -3.06 -16.23 1.54
C ILE A 279 -2.59 -15.59 2.83
N TYR A 280 -3.20 -14.48 3.18
CA TYR A 280 -2.85 -13.73 4.38
C TYR A 280 -4.05 -12.95 4.93
N GLY A 281 -3.89 -12.49 6.14
CA GLY A 281 -4.83 -11.58 6.78
C GLY A 281 -4.08 -10.44 7.44
N ILE A 282 -4.62 -9.24 7.35
CA ILE A 282 -4.09 -8.03 7.97
C ILE A 282 -5.15 -7.47 8.90
N LYS A 283 -4.71 -6.98 10.04
CA LYS A 283 -5.60 -6.30 10.98
C LYS A 283 -4.84 -5.33 11.85
N THR A 284 -5.38 -4.13 12.01
CA THR A 284 -4.97 -3.21 13.07
C THR A 284 -5.43 -3.78 14.40
N LEU A 285 -4.48 -4.11 15.28
CA LEU A 285 -4.74 -4.65 16.62
C LEU A 285 -5.07 -3.54 17.61
N ASP A 286 -4.29 -2.45 17.57
CA ASP A 286 -4.45 -1.30 18.43
C ASP A 286 -4.12 -0.02 17.66
N GLU A 287 -5.16 0.75 17.35
CA GLU A 287 -5.03 2.02 16.62
C GLU A 287 -4.27 3.09 17.41
N THR A 288 -4.25 2.99 18.75
CA THR A 288 -3.54 3.95 19.61
C THR A 288 -2.02 3.82 19.54
N MET A 289 -1.53 2.66 19.06
CA MET A 289 -0.10 2.38 18.87
C MET A 289 0.44 2.88 17.52
N ALA A 290 -0.35 3.65 16.78
CA ALA A 290 0.05 4.20 15.49
C ALA A 290 -0.46 5.62 15.32
N VAL A 291 0.28 6.42 14.54
CA VAL A 291 -0.03 7.81 14.20
C VAL A 291 0.25 8.03 12.73
N LYS A 292 -0.69 8.62 12.00
CA LYS A 292 -0.50 8.97 10.59
C LYS A 292 -0.08 10.43 10.43
N LEU A 293 0.88 10.66 9.55
CA LEU A 293 1.25 11.96 9.04
C LEU A 293 0.53 12.18 7.72
N VAL A 294 -0.18 13.28 7.60
CA VAL A 294 -0.98 13.64 6.43
C VAL A 294 -0.50 14.98 5.89
N GLY A 295 0.09 15.01 4.68
CA GLY A 295 0.69 16.23 4.13
C GLY A 295 0.63 16.38 2.62
#